data_b47b1faa74db662cc95f636867a0bb07
#
_entry.id   b47b1faa74db662cc95f636867a0bb07
#
_cell.length_a   1.000
_cell.length_b   1.000
_cell.length_c   1.000
_cell.angle_alpha   90.00
_cell.angle_beta   90.00
_cell.angle_gamma   90.00
#
_symmetry.space_group_name_H-M   'P 1'
#
loop_
_entity.id
_entity.type
_entity.pdbx_description
1 polymer ?
#
loop_
_entity_poly.entity_id
_entity_poly.type
_entity_poly.pdbx_seq_one_letter_code
_entity_poly.pdbx_strand_id
1 'polypeptide(L)'
;MEAHALVNSTPKFLLVSLTVLQIVVLAGMLHRDGPFDHVGMDYLTTWVGASMIHDGDSHRLYDTRAQWEYELPVIGHYDVHWNDRVMHPYLAPPPLAILSLPLSLLTPLAALLVWMSLTVGAVLLAIRRLCNSFALPWGDVAPLVIGSMPLFALVMLGQAD
;
A
#
# COMPACT_ATOMS: atom_id res chain seq x y z
N MET A 1 -3.46 12.22 42.55
CA MET A 1 -3.56 10.97 41.76
C MET A 1 -4.17 11.18 40.37
N GLU A 2 -5.06 12.15 40.18
CA GLU A 2 -5.74 12.42 38.89
C GLU A 2 -4.83 13.06 37.78
N ALA A 3 -3.87 13.91 38.15
CA ALA A 3 -3.01 14.59 37.19
C ALA A 3 -2.09 13.64 36.40
N HIS A 4 -1.64 12.55 37.02
CA HIS A 4 -0.81 11.53 36.34
C HIS A 4 -1.61 10.70 35.33
N ALA A 5 -2.89 10.50 35.51
CA ALA A 5 -3.76 9.79 34.56
C ALA A 5 -4.03 10.60 33.29
N LEU A 6 -4.17 11.94 33.43
CA LEU A 6 -4.37 12.85 32.31
C LEU A 6 -3.14 12.96 31.39
N VAL A 7 -1.93 13.01 31.99
CA VAL A 7 -0.68 13.10 31.20
C VAL A 7 -0.42 11.83 30.33
N ASN A 8 -0.83 10.65 30.82
CA ASN A 8 -0.65 9.39 30.11
C ASN A 8 -1.73 9.11 29.03
N SER A 9 -2.86 9.79 29.08
CA SER A 9 -3.95 9.57 28.10
C SER A 9 -3.85 10.47 26.86
N THR A 10 -3.26 11.66 27.01
CA THR A 10 -3.16 12.66 25.94
C THR A 10 -2.44 12.16 24.70
N PRO A 11 -1.26 11.51 24.77
CA PRO A 11 -0.57 11.02 23.57
C PRO A 11 -1.35 9.91 22.86
N LYS A 12 -2.03 9.03 23.60
CA LYS A 12 -2.85 7.96 23.00
C LYS A 12 -4.05 8.54 22.26
N PHE A 13 -4.71 9.54 22.82
CA PHE A 13 -5.82 10.22 22.16
C PHE A 13 -5.40 10.90 20.87
N LEU A 14 -4.27 11.60 20.85
CA LEU A 14 -3.72 12.25 19.64
C LEU A 14 -3.41 11.23 18.54
N LEU A 15 -2.81 10.09 18.90
CA LEU A 15 -2.48 9.03 17.96
C LEU A 15 -3.74 8.38 17.35
N VAL A 16 -4.74 8.10 18.16
CA VAL A 16 -6.03 7.59 17.68
C VAL A 16 -6.68 8.60 16.74
N SER A 17 -6.69 9.89 17.11
CA SER A 17 -7.24 10.94 16.26
C SER A 17 -6.50 11.06 14.94
N LEU A 18 -5.17 10.94 14.94
CA LEU A 18 -4.36 10.95 13.72
C LEU A 18 -4.67 9.74 12.82
N THR A 19 -4.78 8.55 13.41
CA THR A 19 -5.15 7.33 12.66
C THR A 19 -6.54 7.47 12.03
N VAL A 20 -7.52 7.98 12.77
CA VAL A 20 -8.87 8.24 12.25
C VAL A 20 -8.82 9.24 11.11
N LEU A 21 -8.06 10.33 11.26
CA LEU A 21 -7.88 11.33 10.20
C LEU A 21 -7.27 10.71 8.93
N GLN A 22 -6.24 9.86 9.07
CA GLN A 22 -5.62 9.16 7.95
C GLN A 22 -6.61 8.23 7.23
N ILE A 23 -7.43 7.49 7.97
CA ILE A 23 -8.48 6.65 7.39
C ILE A 23 -9.51 7.49 6.63
N VAL A 24 -9.94 8.61 7.20
CA VAL A 24 -10.90 9.53 6.56
C VAL A 24 -10.31 10.13 5.27
N VAL A 25 -9.03 10.54 5.30
CA VAL A 25 -8.33 11.06 4.12
C VAL A 25 -8.24 9.98 3.04
N LEU A 26 -7.81 8.76 3.39
CA LEU A 26 -7.72 7.65 2.45
C LEU A 26 -9.08 7.30 1.83
N ALA A 27 -10.12 7.19 2.66
CA ALA A 27 -11.48 6.94 2.19
C ALA A 27 -11.99 8.08 1.28
N GLY A 28 -11.68 9.33 1.62
CA GLY A 28 -12.00 10.50 0.81
C GLY A 28 -11.32 10.48 -0.56
N MET A 29 -10.03 10.13 -0.61
CA MET A 29 -9.28 9.98 -1.87
C MET A 29 -9.87 8.86 -2.74
N LEU A 30 -10.12 7.68 -2.15
CA LEU A 30 -10.73 6.56 -2.87
C LEU A 30 -12.14 6.89 -3.39
N HIS A 31 -12.91 7.69 -2.65
CA HIS A 31 -14.26 8.07 -3.05
C HIS A 31 -14.27 9.13 -4.16
N ARG A 32 -13.33 10.08 -4.09
CA ARG A 32 -13.27 11.22 -5.03
C ARG A 32 -12.59 10.84 -6.33
N ASP A 33 -11.42 10.22 -6.25
CA ASP A 33 -10.50 10.04 -7.37
C ASP A 33 -10.47 8.57 -7.84
N GLY A 34 -11.05 7.66 -7.05
CA GLY A 34 -11.03 6.23 -7.34
C GLY A 34 -9.71 5.54 -6.95
N PRO A 35 -9.63 4.20 -7.13
CA PRO A 35 -8.39 3.47 -6.98
C PRO A 35 -7.44 3.78 -8.14
N PHE A 36 -6.14 3.73 -7.88
CA PHE A 36 -5.04 3.91 -8.82
C PHE A 36 -4.72 5.34 -9.29
N ASP A 37 -5.54 6.36 -8.99
CA ASP A 37 -5.14 7.75 -9.23
C ASP A 37 -4.07 8.22 -8.25
N HIS A 38 -4.27 7.95 -6.96
CA HIS A 38 -3.35 8.30 -5.88
C HIS A 38 -3.09 7.14 -4.92
N VAL A 39 -4.06 6.21 -4.81
CA VAL A 39 -3.98 5.06 -3.91
C VAL A 39 -3.65 3.82 -4.73
N GLY A 40 -2.52 3.18 -4.44
CA GLY A 40 -2.12 1.93 -5.10
C GLY A 40 -1.52 2.12 -6.50
N MET A 41 -1.11 3.33 -6.87
CA MET A 41 -0.49 3.62 -8.16
C MET A 41 0.79 2.80 -8.37
N ASP A 42 1.68 2.77 -7.39
CA ASP A 42 2.93 1.99 -7.45
C ASP A 42 2.65 0.49 -7.45
N TYR A 43 1.59 0.06 -6.75
CA TYR A 43 1.16 -1.34 -6.79
C TYR A 43 0.68 -1.75 -8.18
N LEU A 44 -0.01 -0.87 -8.91
CA LEU A 44 -0.49 -1.19 -10.26
C LEU A 44 0.65 -1.61 -11.17
N THR A 45 1.80 -0.93 -11.12
CA THR A 45 2.97 -1.30 -11.90
C THR A 45 3.48 -2.71 -11.55
N THR A 46 3.45 -3.07 -10.27
CA THR A 46 3.82 -4.41 -9.79
C THR A 46 2.84 -5.47 -10.28
N TRP A 47 1.53 -5.18 -10.26
CA TRP A 47 0.50 -6.07 -10.79
C TRP A 47 0.65 -6.27 -12.30
N VAL A 48 0.96 -5.20 -13.06
CA VAL A 48 1.26 -5.26 -14.50
C VAL A 48 2.48 -6.16 -14.75
N GLY A 49 3.59 -5.94 -14.03
CA GLY A 49 4.77 -6.79 -14.16
C GLY A 49 4.48 -8.27 -13.89
N ALA A 50 3.67 -8.57 -12.87
CA ALA A 50 3.24 -9.94 -12.58
C ALA A 50 2.34 -10.52 -13.69
N SER A 51 1.43 -9.72 -14.24
CA SER A 51 0.54 -10.13 -15.35
C SER A 51 1.32 -10.43 -16.61
N MET A 52 2.33 -9.61 -16.96
CA MET A 52 3.22 -9.87 -18.09
C MET A 52 3.98 -11.20 -17.94
N ILE A 53 4.46 -11.51 -16.72
CA ILE A 53 5.13 -12.80 -16.47
C ILE A 53 4.12 -13.95 -16.58
N HIS A 54 2.91 -13.78 -16.04
CA HIS A 54 1.84 -14.77 -16.10
C HIS A 54 1.49 -15.14 -17.56
N ASP A 55 1.40 -14.15 -18.42
CA ASP A 55 1.04 -14.32 -19.84
C ASP A 55 2.22 -14.77 -20.72
N GLY A 56 3.42 -14.94 -20.14
CA GLY A 56 4.61 -15.39 -20.86
C GLY A 56 5.43 -14.27 -21.51
N ASP A 57 5.06 -13.01 -21.28
CA ASP A 57 5.72 -11.81 -21.82
C ASP A 57 6.89 -11.32 -20.95
N SER A 58 7.46 -12.19 -20.12
CA SER A 58 8.56 -11.85 -19.20
C SER A 58 9.79 -11.23 -19.88
N HIS A 59 10.01 -11.55 -21.15
CA HIS A 59 11.13 -11.00 -21.95
C HIS A 59 10.94 -9.51 -22.29
N ARG A 60 9.70 -8.99 -22.20
CA ARG A 60 9.34 -7.58 -22.41
C ARG A 60 9.05 -6.84 -21.10
N LEU A 61 9.41 -7.40 -19.95
CA LEU A 61 9.06 -6.87 -18.62
C LEU A 61 9.45 -5.40 -18.44
N TYR A 62 10.54 -4.95 -19.09
CA TYR A 62 11.02 -3.58 -19.03
C TYR A 62 10.77 -2.77 -20.33
N ASP A 63 9.99 -3.33 -21.24
CA ASP A 63 9.50 -2.60 -22.43
C ASP A 63 8.30 -1.75 -22.00
N THR A 64 8.50 -0.43 -21.95
CA THR A 64 7.48 0.53 -21.51
C THR A 64 6.23 0.50 -22.38
N ARG A 65 6.37 0.19 -23.68
CA ARG A 65 5.23 0.07 -24.57
C ARG A 65 4.40 -1.18 -24.25
N ALA A 66 5.08 -2.30 -23.96
CA ALA A 66 4.40 -3.52 -23.54
C ALA A 66 3.67 -3.33 -22.22
N GLN A 67 4.32 -2.69 -21.22
CA GLN A 67 3.68 -2.37 -19.95
C GLN A 67 2.43 -1.52 -20.14
N TRP A 68 2.49 -0.50 -21.00
CA TRP A 68 1.36 0.35 -21.34
C TRP A 68 0.17 -0.42 -21.93
N GLU A 69 0.44 -1.43 -22.75
CA GLU A 69 -0.60 -2.31 -23.31
C GLU A 69 -1.36 -3.07 -22.21
N TYR A 70 -0.70 -3.40 -21.09
CA TYR A 70 -1.30 -4.03 -19.90
C TYR A 70 -1.97 -3.04 -18.96
N GLU A 71 -1.46 -1.82 -18.83
CA GLU A 71 -2.03 -0.77 -17.97
C GLU A 71 -3.32 -0.18 -18.57
N LEU A 72 -3.36 0.01 -19.87
CA LEU A 72 -4.43 0.73 -20.55
C LEU A 72 -5.84 0.20 -20.24
N PRO A 73 -6.10 -1.13 -20.22
CA PRO A 73 -7.40 -1.67 -19.85
C PRO A 73 -7.77 -1.36 -18.40
N VAL A 74 -6.81 -1.34 -17.48
CA VAL A 74 -7.02 -1.03 -16.05
C VAL A 74 -7.36 0.45 -15.90
N ILE A 75 -6.58 1.32 -16.51
CA ILE A 75 -6.80 2.78 -16.54
C ILE A 75 -8.19 3.09 -17.05
N GLY A 76 -8.60 2.49 -18.16
CA GLY A 76 -9.93 2.70 -18.73
C GLY A 76 -11.06 2.14 -17.87
N HIS A 77 -10.85 1.02 -17.19
CA HIS A 77 -11.86 0.40 -16.34
C HIS A 77 -12.12 1.19 -15.04
N TYR A 78 -11.07 1.74 -14.44
CA TYR A 78 -11.15 2.48 -13.17
C TYR A 78 -11.21 4.00 -13.34
N ASP A 79 -11.30 4.49 -14.60
CA ASP A 79 -11.35 5.93 -14.93
C ASP A 79 -10.20 6.73 -14.31
N VAL A 80 -8.99 6.17 -14.41
CA VAL A 80 -7.78 6.74 -13.80
C VAL A 80 -7.38 8.02 -14.53
N HIS A 81 -7.28 9.13 -13.81
CA HIS A 81 -6.97 10.46 -14.34
C HIS A 81 -5.54 10.89 -14.00
N TRP A 82 -4.57 10.23 -14.59
CA TRP A 82 -3.19 10.72 -14.46
C TRP A 82 -3.02 12.02 -15.28
N ASN A 83 -2.66 13.09 -14.58
CA ASN A 83 -2.67 14.46 -15.09
C ASN A 83 -1.88 14.68 -16.38
N ASP A 84 -0.91 13.82 -16.73
CA ASP A 84 -0.05 13.98 -17.89
C ASP A 84 0.00 12.74 -18.79
N ARG A 85 -0.87 11.75 -18.60
CA ARG A 85 -0.76 10.45 -19.28
C ARG A 85 0.66 9.85 -19.15
N VAL A 86 1.31 10.18 -18.04
CA VAL A 86 2.64 9.68 -17.74
C VAL A 86 2.47 8.25 -17.26
N MET A 87 2.97 7.35 -18.06
CA MET A 87 3.13 5.96 -17.69
C MET A 87 4.00 5.85 -16.44
N HIS A 88 3.57 5.08 -15.45
CA HIS A 88 4.40 4.69 -14.33
C HIS A 88 5.01 3.30 -14.65
N PRO A 89 6.25 3.25 -15.19
CA PRO A 89 6.82 1.99 -15.62
C PRO A 89 7.17 1.11 -14.42
N TYR A 90 6.97 -0.21 -14.58
CA TYR A 90 7.53 -1.19 -13.67
C TYR A 90 9.06 -1.15 -13.74
N LEU A 91 9.68 -0.74 -12.66
CA LEU A 91 11.15 -0.62 -12.54
C LEU A 91 11.72 -1.54 -11.46
N ALA A 92 10.87 -2.22 -10.72
CA ALA A 92 11.28 -3.11 -9.64
C ALA A 92 12.01 -4.37 -10.17
N PRO A 93 12.82 -5.04 -9.33
CA PRO A 93 13.52 -6.25 -9.73
C PRO A 93 12.54 -7.39 -10.11
N PRO A 94 12.89 -8.27 -11.07
CA PRO A 94 12.02 -9.36 -11.52
C PRO A 94 11.50 -10.28 -10.41
N PRO A 95 12.26 -10.57 -9.31
CA PRO A 95 11.74 -11.36 -8.19
C PRO A 95 10.46 -10.81 -7.56
N LEU A 96 10.27 -9.48 -7.55
CA LEU A 96 9.04 -8.89 -7.01
C LEU A 96 7.82 -9.23 -7.87
N ALA A 97 7.94 -9.14 -9.19
CA ALA A 97 6.88 -9.55 -10.11
C ALA A 97 6.57 -11.05 -9.97
N ILE A 98 7.61 -11.90 -9.82
CA ILE A 98 7.43 -13.34 -9.60
C ILE A 98 6.70 -13.62 -8.28
N LEU A 99 7.04 -12.93 -7.19
CA LEU A 99 6.35 -13.07 -5.91
C LEU A 99 4.89 -12.60 -6.00
N SER A 100 4.61 -11.67 -6.88
CA SER A 100 3.26 -11.12 -7.10
C SER A 100 2.42 -11.93 -8.09
N LEU A 101 2.95 -12.99 -8.72
CA LEU A 101 2.21 -13.85 -9.66
C LEU A 101 0.85 -14.34 -9.13
N PRO A 102 0.69 -14.80 -7.87
CA PRO A 102 -0.63 -15.20 -7.38
C PRO A 102 -1.64 -14.06 -7.39
N LEU A 103 -1.19 -12.82 -7.29
CA LEU A 103 -2.05 -11.64 -7.27
C LEU A 103 -2.48 -11.22 -8.68
N SER A 104 -1.74 -11.56 -9.73
CA SER A 104 -2.14 -11.29 -11.12
C SER A 104 -3.37 -12.10 -11.55
N LEU A 105 -3.72 -13.16 -10.81
CA LEU A 105 -4.95 -13.93 -11.03
C LEU A 105 -6.22 -13.23 -10.50
N LEU A 106 -6.04 -12.17 -9.73
CA LEU A 106 -7.12 -11.36 -9.16
C LEU A 106 -7.32 -10.11 -10.01
N THR A 107 -8.51 -9.50 -9.90
CA THR A 107 -8.69 -8.15 -10.44
C THR A 107 -7.72 -7.18 -9.78
N PRO A 108 -7.25 -6.12 -10.47
CA PRO A 108 -6.27 -5.18 -9.90
C PRO A 108 -6.66 -4.64 -8.54
N LEU A 109 -7.93 -4.28 -8.33
CA LEU A 109 -8.43 -3.79 -7.04
C LEU A 109 -8.40 -4.87 -5.95
N ALA A 110 -8.85 -6.10 -6.25
CA ALA A 110 -8.78 -7.19 -5.28
C ALA A 110 -7.34 -7.52 -4.90
N ALA A 111 -6.45 -7.53 -5.87
CA ALA A 111 -5.02 -7.75 -5.68
C ALA A 111 -4.39 -6.64 -4.81
N LEU A 112 -4.74 -5.37 -5.04
CA LEU A 112 -4.31 -4.24 -4.20
C LEU A 112 -4.76 -4.43 -2.75
N LEU A 113 -6.02 -4.78 -2.52
CA LEU A 113 -6.56 -4.98 -1.16
C LEU A 113 -5.85 -6.14 -0.43
N VAL A 114 -5.57 -7.23 -1.13
CA VAL A 114 -4.77 -8.35 -0.59
C VAL A 114 -3.36 -7.90 -0.26
N TRP A 115 -2.71 -7.19 -1.18
CA TRP A 115 -1.36 -6.65 -1.00
C TRP A 115 -1.27 -5.72 0.21
N MET A 116 -2.18 -4.75 0.33
CA MET A 116 -2.25 -3.84 1.48
C MET A 116 -2.44 -4.61 2.79
N SER A 117 -3.33 -5.61 2.79
CA SER A 117 -3.59 -6.44 3.98
C SER A 117 -2.36 -7.23 4.40
N LEU A 118 -1.64 -7.82 3.45
CA LEU A 118 -0.39 -8.55 3.70
C LEU A 118 0.70 -7.62 4.23
N THR A 119 0.85 -6.44 3.63
CA THR A 119 1.83 -5.44 4.04
C THR A 119 1.57 -4.95 5.47
N VAL A 120 0.34 -4.55 5.78
CA VAL A 120 -0.04 -4.14 7.14
C VAL A 120 0.16 -5.28 8.13
N GLY A 121 -0.25 -6.49 7.78
CA GLY A 121 -0.08 -7.68 8.61
C GLY A 121 1.40 -7.98 8.89
N ALA A 122 2.26 -7.89 7.88
CA ALA A 122 3.71 -8.09 8.02
C ALA A 122 4.35 -7.04 8.93
N VAL A 123 3.98 -5.76 8.76
CA VAL A 123 4.45 -4.67 9.63
C VAL A 123 4.02 -4.89 11.08
N LEU A 124 2.75 -5.21 11.32
CA LEU A 124 2.25 -5.47 12.67
C LEU A 124 2.94 -6.67 13.33
N LEU A 125 3.18 -7.74 12.56
CA LEU A 125 3.91 -8.91 13.04
C LEU A 125 5.36 -8.58 13.38
N ALA A 126 6.04 -7.81 12.51
CA ALA A 126 7.42 -7.37 12.75
C ALA A 126 7.52 -6.54 14.02
N ILE A 127 6.61 -5.57 14.21
CA ILE A 127 6.57 -4.74 15.42
C ILE A 127 6.31 -5.60 16.66
N ARG A 128 5.36 -6.54 16.59
CA ARG A 128 5.10 -7.44 17.71
C ARG A 128 6.34 -8.25 18.09
N ARG A 129 7.10 -8.74 17.09
CA ARG A 129 8.36 -9.45 17.32
C ARG A 129 9.41 -8.55 18.00
N LEU A 130 9.55 -7.31 17.53
CA LEU A 130 10.45 -6.33 18.11
C LEU A 130 10.04 -5.99 19.56
N CYS A 131 8.77 -5.71 19.82
CA CYS A 131 8.27 -5.45 21.17
C CYS A 131 8.61 -6.60 22.12
N ASN A 132 8.41 -7.84 21.69
CA ASN A 132 8.74 -9.01 22.50
C ASN A 132 10.27 -9.13 22.76
N SER A 133 11.09 -8.84 21.75
CA SER A 133 12.56 -8.92 21.87
C SER A 133 13.15 -7.86 22.79
N PHE A 134 12.54 -6.68 22.84
CA PHE A 134 13.00 -5.55 23.66
C PHE A 134 12.16 -5.31 24.92
N ALA A 135 11.26 -6.23 25.26
CA ALA A 135 10.34 -6.12 26.40
C ALA A 135 9.53 -4.80 26.40
N LEU A 136 9.18 -4.29 25.21
CA LEU A 136 8.38 -3.07 25.06
C LEU A 136 6.89 -3.37 25.14
N PRO A 137 6.08 -2.52 25.79
CA PRO A 137 4.64 -2.70 25.87
C PRO A 137 3.98 -2.48 24.50
N TRP A 138 3.38 -3.52 23.95
CA TRP A 138 2.66 -3.47 22.67
C TRP A 138 1.63 -2.34 22.59
N GLY A 139 0.87 -2.13 23.67
CA GLY A 139 -0.17 -1.10 23.73
C GLY A 139 0.34 0.33 23.58
N ASP A 140 1.63 0.58 23.79
CA ASP A 140 2.24 1.90 23.62
C ASP A 140 2.91 2.04 22.25
N VAL A 141 3.49 0.97 21.72
CA VAL A 141 4.23 0.99 20.44
C VAL A 141 3.29 0.88 19.23
N ALA A 142 2.30 -0.01 19.29
CA ALA A 142 1.41 -0.24 18.15
C ALA A 142 0.67 1.02 17.66
N PRO A 143 0.07 1.86 18.54
CA PRO A 143 -0.57 3.10 18.11
C PRO A 143 0.40 4.10 17.44
N LEU A 144 1.66 4.16 17.93
CA LEU A 144 2.68 5.03 17.33
C LEU A 144 2.99 4.64 15.89
N VAL A 145 3.06 3.35 15.61
CA VAL A 145 3.36 2.86 14.26
C VAL A 145 2.15 2.97 13.35
N ILE A 146 0.96 2.56 13.83
CA ILE A 146 -0.27 2.65 13.05
C ILE A 146 -0.59 4.10 12.68
N GLY A 147 -0.38 5.06 13.60
CA GLY A 147 -0.55 6.49 13.34
C GLY A 147 0.62 7.15 12.62
N SER A 148 1.67 6.41 12.25
CA SER A 148 2.85 7.00 11.65
C SER A 148 2.62 7.34 10.17
N MET A 149 3.18 8.47 9.73
CA MET A 149 3.17 8.86 8.31
C MET A 149 3.81 7.82 7.38
N PRO A 150 4.94 7.16 7.74
CA PRO A 150 5.52 6.12 6.88
C PRO A 150 4.57 4.96 6.59
N LEU A 151 3.84 4.46 7.60
CA LEU A 151 2.86 3.38 7.38
C LEU A 151 1.69 3.86 6.51
N PHE A 152 1.22 5.07 6.74
CA PHE A 152 0.17 5.67 5.92
C PHE A 152 0.61 5.80 4.45
N ALA A 153 1.81 6.31 4.18
CA ALA A 153 2.36 6.44 2.84
C ALA A 153 2.54 5.07 2.17
N LEU A 154 3.06 4.07 2.90
CA LEU A 154 3.21 2.70 2.42
C LEU A 154 1.87 2.10 1.96
N VAL A 155 0.81 2.29 2.77
CA VAL A 155 -0.54 1.82 2.43
C VAL A 155 -1.11 2.61 1.25
N MET A 156 -0.96 3.94 1.26
CA MET A 156 -1.52 4.83 0.24
C MET A 156 -0.93 4.55 -1.14
N LEU A 157 0.38 4.44 -1.25
CA LEU A 157 1.05 4.23 -2.54
C LEU A 157 1.06 2.76 -2.97
N GLY A 158 0.81 1.84 -2.05
CA GLY A 158 0.97 0.41 -2.32
C GLY A 158 2.43 0.00 -2.52
N GLN A 159 3.36 0.81 -1.97
CA GLN A 159 4.80 0.58 -2.09
C GLN A 159 5.25 -0.70 -1.39
N ALA A 160 6.27 -1.32 -1.97
CA ALA A 160 6.90 -2.54 -1.48
C ALA A 160 8.41 -2.35 -1.24
N ASP A 161 8.88 -1.11 -1.18
CA ASP A 161 10.30 -0.77 -1.03
C ASP A 161 10.86 -1.09 0.35
#